data_86303622f0fdcf2f1e30a10965dc2d74
#
_entry.id   86303622f0fdcf2f1e30a10965dc2d74
#
_cell.length_a   1.000
_cell.length_b   1.000
_cell.length_c   1.000
_cell.angle_alpha   90.00
_cell.angle_beta   90.00
_cell.angle_gamma   90.00
#
_symmetry.space_group_name_H-M   'P 1'
#
loop_
_entity.id
_entity.type
_entity.pdbx_description
1 polymer ?
#
loop_
_entity_poly.entity_id
_entity_poly.type
_entity_poly.pdbx_seq_one_letter_code
_entity_poly.pdbx_strand_id
1 'polypeptide(L)'
;MRTLTVSGTGTATAAPDTALVRLSAVHRAGSLAEALSGAESARAEVVAAAGDLVVSTVNLSVWPVQEPGKPALFEARHSLSIAAGDVEAANELLGRLADQVGDRLQVEGVELEVADPSAALGLAREAAFTDARAKAEHLAALADATLGQVEAMVESGWSPHPGDVAALAKADVGIQPGATTLSASLAVTWSLA
;
A
#
# COMPACT_ATOMS: atom_id res chain seq x y z
N MET A 1 -35.70 -14.43 22.25
CA MET A 1 -34.92 -15.26 21.35
C MET A 1 -33.48 -15.22 21.84
N ARG A 2 -32.83 -16.37 22.08
CA ARG A 2 -31.41 -16.37 22.50
C ARG A 2 -30.53 -16.23 21.27
N THR A 3 -29.48 -15.43 21.35
CA THR A 3 -28.53 -15.22 20.26
C THR A 3 -27.11 -15.35 20.75
N LEU A 4 -26.20 -15.69 19.85
CA LEU A 4 -24.77 -15.76 20.10
C LEU A 4 -24.06 -14.94 19.03
N THR A 5 -23.22 -14.00 19.45
CA THR A 5 -22.37 -13.21 18.55
C THR A 5 -20.93 -13.59 18.75
N VAL A 6 -20.24 -13.91 17.67
CA VAL A 6 -18.84 -14.34 17.68
C VAL A 6 -18.07 -13.62 16.59
N SER A 7 -16.84 -13.24 16.88
CA SER A 7 -15.92 -12.70 15.89
C SER A 7 -15.02 -13.80 15.33
N GLY A 8 -14.96 -13.87 14.00
CA GLY A 8 -14.04 -14.70 13.28
C GLY A 8 -13.03 -13.87 12.50
N THR A 9 -11.86 -14.43 12.30
CA THR A 9 -10.77 -13.83 11.53
C THR A 9 -10.30 -14.79 10.45
N GLY A 10 -9.95 -14.25 9.31
CA GLY A 10 -9.39 -15.04 8.21
C GLY A 10 -8.33 -14.27 7.47
N THR A 11 -7.40 -15.00 6.88
CA THR A 11 -6.30 -14.44 6.08
C THR A 11 -6.19 -15.17 4.75
N ALA A 12 -5.73 -14.44 3.74
CA ALA A 12 -5.33 -15.00 2.46
C ALA A 12 -4.08 -14.29 1.96
N THR A 13 -3.30 -14.93 1.11
CA THR A 13 -2.10 -14.36 0.52
C THR A 13 -2.31 -14.09 -0.96
N ALA A 14 -1.75 -12.97 -1.43
CA ALA A 14 -1.66 -12.66 -2.85
C ALA A 14 -0.21 -12.29 -3.21
N ALA A 15 0.22 -12.68 -4.40
CA ALA A 15 1.50 -12.21 -4.93
C ALA A 15 1.32 -10.77 -5.43
N PRO A 16 2.21 -9.83 -5.07
CA PRO A 16 2.22 -8.52 -5.66
C PRO A 16 2.41 -8.61 -7.18
N ASP A 17 1.64 -7.82 -7.91
CA ASP A 17 1.61 -7.76 -9.37
C ASP A 17 1.86 -6.35 -9.92
N THR A 18 2.11 -5.39 -9.03
CA THR A 18 2.38 -4.00 -9.38
C THR A 18 3.52 -3.46 -8.53
N ALA A 19 4.44 -2.74 -9.17
CA ALA A 19 5.50 -1.99 -8.49
C ALA A 19 5.12 -0.49 -8.46
N LEU A 20 4.97 0.08 -7.27
CA LEU A 20 4.70 1.49 -7.06
C LEU A 20 6.01 2.22 -6.78
N VAL A 21 6.45 3.03 -7.75
CA VAL A 21 7.66 3.85 -7.62
C VAL A 21 7.29 5.18 -6.98
N ARG A 22 7.85 5.45 -5.80
CA ARG A 22 7.71 6.75 -5.10
C ARG A 22 8.95 7.58 -5.30
N LEU A 23 8.75 8.82 -5.74
CA LEU A 23 9.84 9.74 -6.03
C LEU A 23 9.40 11.20 -5.84
N SER A 24 10.38 12.07 -5.78
CA SER A 24 10.15 13.52 -5.73
C SER A 24 10.98 14.24 -6.79
N ALA A 25 10.34 15.18 -7.49
CA ALA A 25 11.01 16.19 -8.29
C ALA A 25 11.35 17.38 -7.39
N VAL A 26 12.64 17.70 -7.26
CA VAL A 26 13.14 18.68 -6.30
C VAL A 26 13.88 19.80 -7.02
N HIS A 27 13.62 21.07 -6.58
CA HIS A 27 14.37 22.21 -7.06
C HIS A 27 14.63 23.22 -5.94
N ARG A 28 15.86 23.78 -5.93
CA ARG A 28 16.29 24.84 -5.01
C ARG A 28 16.57 26.11 -5.77
N ALA A 29 16.05 27.24 -5.27
CA ALA A 29 16.27 28.55 -5.87
C ALA A 29 16.29 29.67 -4.83
N GLY A 30 16.75 30.86 -5.25
CA GLY A 30 16.80 32.04 -4.39
C GLY A 30 15.45 32.67 -4.06
N SER A 31 14.41 32.32 -4.80
CA SER A 31 13.04 32.77 -4.57
C SER A 31 12.05 31.62 -4.59
N LEU A 32 10.93 31.81 -3.88
CA LEU A 32 9.82 30.84 -3.85
C LEU A 32 9.29 30.54 -5.26
N ALA A 33 9.13 31.56 -6.09
CA ALA A 33 8.59 31.43 -7.44
C ALA A 33 9.50 30.59 -8.35
N GLU A 34 10.80 30.83 -8.29
CA GLU A 34 11.80 30.05 -9.06
C GLU A 34 11.86 28.61 -8.56
N ALA A 35 11.81 28.37 -7.24
CA ALA A 35 11.81 27.02 -6.67
C ALA A 35 10.60 26.22 -7.16
N LEU A 36 9.39 26.80 -7.10
CA LEU A 36 8.17 26.17 -7.61
C LEU A 36 8.23 25.91 -9.12
N SER A 37 8.66 26.89 -9.93
CA SER A 37 8.77 26.72 -11.38
C SER A 37 9.78 25.65 -11.76
N GLY A 38 10.91 25.56 -11.05
CA GLY A 38 11.91 24.52 -11.30
C GLY A 38 11.45 23.13 -10.90
N ALA A 39 10.71 22.99 -9.80
CA ALA A 39 10.12 21.69 -9.40
C ALA A 39 9.03 21.25 -10.38
N GLU A 40 8.21 22.16 -10.90
CA GLU A 40 7.22 21.86 -11.94
C GLU A 40 7.87 21.45 -13.26
N SER A 41 8.97 22.12 -13.66
CA SER A 41 9.75 21.69 -14.82
C SER A 41 10.29 20.26 -14.66
N ALA A 42 10.86 19.94 -13.50
CA ALA A 42 11.34 18.59 -13.20
C ALA A 42 10.20 17.56 -13.19
N ARG A 43 9.03 17.93 -12.64
CA ARG A 43 7.82 17.07 -12.72
C ARG A 43 7.40 16.78 -14.15
N ALA A 44 7.42 17.79 -15.01
CA ALA A 44 7.08 17.63 -16.44
C ALA A 44 8.04 16.64 -17.14
N GLU A 45 9.32 16.69 -16.81
CA GLU A 45 10.32 15.73 -17.31
C GLU A 45 10.07 14.31 -16.78
N VAL A 46 9.67 14.16 -15.48
CA VAL A 46 9.24 12.88 -14.93
C VAL A 46 8.05 12.32 -15.69
N VAL A 47 7.02 13.13 -15.96
CA VAL A 47 5.85 12.69 -16.75
C VAL A 47 6.24 12.28 -18.16
N ALA A 48 7.13 13.02 -18.80
CA ALA A 48 7.63 12.67 -20.13
C ALA A 48 8.41 11.34 -20.14
N ALA A 49 9.26 11.11 -19.13
CA ALA A 49 10.02 9.86 -18.98
C ALA A 49 9.14 8.66 -18.63
N ALA A 50 8.05 8.89 -17.91
CA ALA A 50 7.08 7.84 -17.55
C ALA A 50 6.27 7.33 -18.76
N GLY A 51 6.13 8.15 -19.83
CA GLY A 51 5.39 7.76 -21.03
C GLY A 51 3.90 7.52 -20.73
N ASP A 52 3.42 6.31 -21.04
CA ASP A 52 2.01 5.94 -20.84
C ASP A 52 1.65 5.52 -19.41
N LEU A 53 2.64 5.49 -18.50
CA LEU A 53 2.39 5.13 -17.10
C LEU A 53 1.64 6.26 -16.38
N VAL A 54 0.75 5.85 -15.46
CA VAL A 54 -0.03 6.81 -14.66
C VAL A 54 0.86 7.43 -13.60
N VAL A 55 1.06 8.75 -13.70
CA VAL A 55 1.78 9.55 -12.71
C VAL A 55 0.78 10.29 -11.83
N SER A 56 0.81 10.01 -10.54
CA SER A 56 -0.06 10.65 -9.55
C SER A 56 0.74 11.61 -8.69
N THR A 57 0.23 12.83 -8.47
CA THR A 57 0.78 13.75 -7.49
C THR A 57 0.32 13.35 -6.09
N VAL A 58 1.28 13.12 -5.20
CA VAL A 58 1.03 12.80 -3.80
C VAL A 58 0.98 14.09 -2.96
N ASN A 59 1.98 14.96 -3.15
CA ASN A 59 2.10 16.21 -2.41
C ASN A 59 2.97 17.22 -3.18
N LEU A 60 2.72 18.52 -2.93
CA LEU A 60 3.63 19.61 -3.29
C LEU A 60 3.91 20.44 -2.04
N SER A 61 5.18 20.56 -1.70
CA SER A 61 5.62 21.31 -0.52
C SER A 61 6.78 22.22 -0.87
N VAL A 62 6.88 23.34 -0.15
CA VAL A 62 7.99 24.30 -0.27
C VAL A 62 8.37 24.79 1.11
N TRP A 63 9.67 24.88 1.36
CA TRP A 63 10.18 25.41 2.63
C TRP A 63 11.50 26.16 2.41
N PRO A 64 11.85 27.10 3.31
CA PRO A 64 13.14 27.74 3.30
C PRO A 64 14.23 26.75 3.75
N VAL A 65 15.35 26.77 3.04
CA VAL A 65 16.58 26.03 3.40
C VAL A 65 17.67 27.02 3.74
N GLN A 66 18.21 26.91 4.93
CA GLN A 66 19.30 27.76 5.38
C GLN A 66 20.53 26.91 5.72
N GLU A 67 21.62 27.13 4.99
CA GLU A 67 22.92 26.55 5.32
C GLU A 67 23.82 27.61 5.97
N PRO A 68 24.57 27.27 7.01
CA PRO A 68 25.49 28.23 7.65
C PRO A 68 26.46 28.86 6.64
N GLY A 69 26.48 30.20 6.59
CA GLY A 69 27.35 30.95 5.72
C GLY A 69 26.93 31.04 4.24
N LYS A 70 25.75 30.52 3.88
CA LYS A 70 25.18 30.65 2.54
C LYS A 70 23.89 31.49 2.53
N PRO A 71 23.52 32.10 1.38
CA PRO A 71 22.22 32.72 1.22
C PRO A 71 21.07 31.76 1.49
N ALA A 72 19.97 32.25 2.04
CA ALA A 72 18.75 31.48 2.19
C ALA A 72 18.20 31.07 0.82
N LEU A 73 17.81 29.81 0.68
CA LEU A 73 17.18 29.25 -0.51
C LEU A 73 15.77 28.74 -0.16
N PHE A 74 14.95 28.57 -1.18
CA PHE A 74 13.70 27.80 -1.09
C PHE A 74 13.89 26.46 -1.79
N GLU A 75 13.47 25.39 -1.15
CA GLU A 75 13.37 24.07 -1.77
C GLU A 75 11.90 23.76 -2.04
N ALA A 76 11.57 23.51 -3.30
CA ALA A 76 10.28 22.98 -3.70
C ALA A 76 10.41 21.50 -4.01
N ARG A 77 9.47 20.69 -3.49
CA ARG A 77 9.39 19.25 -3.67
C ARG A 77 8.02 18.86 -4.19
N HIS A 78 7.99 18.21 -5.32
CA HIS A 78 6.78 17.63 -5.90
C HIS A 78 6.86 16.12 -5.78
N SER A 79 6.18 15.54 -4.78
CA SER A 79 6.17 14.10 -4.53
C SER A 79 5.18 13.42 -5.45
N LEU A 80 5.64 12.37 -6.11
CA LEU A 80 4.95 11.65 -7.16
C LEU A 80 4.94 10.14 -6.87
N SER A 81 3.94 9.47 -7.41
CA SER A 81 3.79 8.02 -7.37
C SER A 81 3.50 7.53 -8.78
N ILE A 82 4.22 6.51 -9.24
CA ILE A 82 4.10 5.94 -10.59
C ILE A 82 3.89 4.43 -10.45
N ALA A 83 2.76 3.93 -10.98
CA ALA A 83 2.49 2.51 -11.02
C ALA A 83 3.18 1.91 -12.25
N ALA A 84 4.17 1.05 -12.02
CA ALA A 84 4.78 0.19 -13.03
C ALA A 84 4.17 -1.20 -12.95
N GLY A 85 4.13 -1.93 -14.06
CA GLY A 85 3.46 -3.23 -14.12
C GLY A 85 4.13 -4.30 -13.24
N ASP A 86 5.47 -4.25 -13.12
CA ASP A 86 6.26 -5.17 -12.31
C ASP A 86 7.60 -4.55 -11.91
N VAL A 87 8.46 -5.33 -11.27
CA VAL A 87 9.79 -4.89 -10.81
C VAL A 87 10.72 -4.56 -11.99
N GLU A 88 10.64 -5.29 -13.10
CA GLU A 88 11.47 -5.07 -14.27
C GLU A 88 11.09 -3.74 -14.93
N ALA A 89 9.80 -3.49 -15.12
CA ALA A 89 9.29 -2.22 -15.65
C ALA A 89 9.63 -1.03 -14.71
N ALA A 90 9.62 -1.24 -13.39
CA ALA A 90 10.05 -0.22 -12.42
C ALA A 90 11.55 0.09 -12.55
N ASN A 91 12.41 -0.92 -12.74
CA ASN A 91 13.83 -0.73 -12.95
C ASN A 91 14.13 0.02 -14.26
N GLU A 92 13.46 -0.33 -15.35
CA GLU A 92 13.57 0.39 -16.62
C GLU A 92 13.10 1.84 -16.50
N LEU A 93 11.99 2.08 -15.78
CA LEU A 93 11.49 3.42 -15.48
C LEU A 93 12.52 4.23 -14.71
N LEU A 94 13.11 3.67 -13.65
CA LEU A 94 14.13 4.34 -12.85
C LEU A 94 15.37 4.70 -13.68
N GLY A 95 15.79 3.83 -14.60
CA GLY A 95 16.88 4.12 -15.53
C GLY A 95 16.57 5.32 -16.42
N ARG A 96 15.39 5.34 -17.07
CA ARG A 96 14.95 6.49 -17.90
C ARG A 96 14.85 7.79 -17.11
N LEU A 97 14.32 7.72 -15.88
CA LEU A 97 14.18 8.87 -15.00
C LEU A 97 15.53 9.44 -14.57
N ALA A 98 16.49 8.57 -14.24
CA ALA A 98 17.85 8.99 -13.88
C ALA A 98 18.56 9.70 -15.04
N ASP A 99 18.40 9.17 -16.27
CA ASP A 99 19.02 9.76 -17.47
C ASP A 99 18.39 11.11 -17.88
N GLN A 100 17.08 11.28 -17.72
CA GLN A 100 16.36 12.45 -18.23
C GLN A 100 16.19 13.58 -17.19
N VAL A 101 15.99 13.22 -15.91
CA VAL A 101 15.74 14.21 -14.84
C VAL A 101 16.99 14.47 -14.00
N GLY A 102 17.86 13.46 -13.85
CA GLY A 102 19.14 13.57 -13.18
C GLY A 102 19.04 13.96 -11.71
N ASP A 103 19.92 14.86 -11.25
CA ASP A 103 20.07 15.26 -9.83
C ASP A 103 18.84 15.97 -9.23
N ARG A 104 17.84 16.32 -10.04
CA ARG A 104 16.56 16.88 -9.58
C ARG A 104 15.55 15.82 -9.16
N LEU A 105 15.90 14.54 -9.36
CA LEU A 105 15.10 13.40 -8.96
C LEU A 105 15.59 12.87 -7.61
N GLN A 106 14.65 12.65 -6.70
CA GLN A 106 14.89 11.91 -5.46
C GLN A 106 13.99 10.68 -5.43
N VAL A 107 14.57 9.49 -5.55
CA VAL A 107 13.84 8.23 -5.42
C VAL A 107 13.65 7.94 -3.92
N GLU A 108 12.40 7.79 -3.49
CA GLU A 108 12.02 7.52 -2.10
C GLU A 108 11.91 6.02 -1.84
N GLY A 109 11.48 5.25 -2.86
CA GLY A 109 11.41 3.80 -2.78
C GLY A 109 10.58 3.18 -3.88
N VAL A 110 10.61 1.85 -3.92
CA VAL A 110 9.75 1.01 -4.76
C VAL A 110 9.00 0.07 -3.81
N GLU A 111 7.68 0.14 -3.82
CA GLU A 111 6.79 -0.72 -3.05
C GLU A 111 6.10 -1.71 -3.98
N LEU A 112 5.98 -2.95 -3.53
CA LEU A 112 5.25 -3.97 -4.29
C LEU A 112 3.85 -4.09 -3.72
N GLU A 113 2.85 -3.96 -4.59
CA GLU A 113 1.43 -3.96 -4.24
C GLU A 113 0.65 -4.99 -5.05
N VAL A 114 -0.50 -5.38 -4.53
CA VAL A 114 -1.50 -6.15 -5.26
C VAL A 114 -2.50 -5.17 -5.85
N ALA A 115 -2.54 -5.03 -7.18
CA ALA A 115 -3.40 -4.06 -7.86
C ALA A 115 -4.89 -4.32 -7.59
N ASP A 116 -5.31 -5.58 -7.62
CA ASP A 116 -6.68 -5.98 -7.29
C ASP A 116 -6.69 -7.04 -6.17
N PRO A 117 -6.93 -6.64 -4.91
CA PRO A 117 -6.98 -7.55 -3.77
C PRO A 117 -8.31 -8.31 -3.64
N SER A 118 -9.29 -8.10 -4.53
CA SER A 118 -10.68 -8.58 -4.38
C SER A 118 -10.77 -10.10 -4.22
N ALA A 119 -10.02 -10.87 -5.01
CA ALA A 119 -10.03 -12.33 -4.94
C ALA A 119 -9.47 -12.85 -3.61
N ALA A 120 -8.34 -12.30 -3.16
CA ALA A 120 -7.73 -12.68 -1.89
C ALA A 120 -8.59 -12.25 -0.69
N LEU A 121 -9.22 -11.06 -0.77
CA LEU A 121 -10.19 -10.63 0.24
C LEU A 121 -11.42 -11.55 0.30
N GLY A 122 -11.89 -12.07 -0.84
CA GLY A 122 -12.94 -13.08 -0.87
C GLY A 122 -12.56 -14.31 -0.05
N LEU A 123 -11.37 -14.87 -0.28
CA LEU A 123 -10.85 -16.01 0.47
C LEU A 123 -10.66 -15.72 1.96
N ALA A 124 -10.18 -14.51 2.30
CA ALA A 124 -10.03 -14.10 3.70
C ALA A 124 -11.39 -14.01 4.41
N ARG A 125 -12.45 -13.50 3.74
CA ARG A 125 -13.82 -13.48 4.29
C ARG A 125 -14.40 -14.87 4.50
N GLU A 126 -14.19 -15.78 3.56
CA GLU A 126 -14.62 -17.18 3.69
C GLU A 126 -13.94 -17.87 4.88
N ALA A 127 -12.64 -17.65 5.05
CA ALA A 127 -11.88 -18.14 6.19
C ALA A 127 -12.39 -17.54 7.51
N ALA A 128 -12.66 -16.23 7.54
CA ALA A 128 -13.21 -15.53 8.71
C ALA A 128 -14.59 -16.06 9.12
N PHE A 129 -15.47 -16.32 8.15
CA PHE A 129 -16.78 -16.90 8.42
C PHE A 129 -16.67 -18.32 8.96
N THR A 130 -15.78 -19.13 8.40
CA THR A 130 -15.51 -20.51 8.85
C THR A 130 -14.99 -20.53 10.29
N ASP A 131 -14.07 -19.63 10.64
CA ASP A 131 -13.55 -19.47 12.00
C ASP A 131 -14.64 -19.04 12.98
N ALA A 132 -15.44 -18.02 12.60
CA ALA A 132 -16.56 -17.56 13.41
C ALA A 132 -17.57 -18.67 13.69
N ARG A 133 -17.90 -19.49 12.67
CA ARG A 133 -18.84 -20.60 12.77
C ARG A 133 -18.32 -21.69 13.69
N ALA A 134 -17.06 -22.10 13.54
CA ALA A 134 -16.45 -23.12 14.41
C ALA A 134 -16.44 -22.69 15.88
N LYS A 135 -16.12 -21.43 16.15
CA LYS A 135 -16.19 -20.86 17.50
C LYS A 135 -17.63 -20.82 18.05
N ALA A 136 -18.60 -20.45 17.19
CA ALA A 136 -20.01 -20.38 17.59
C ALA A 136 -20.58 -21.77 17.90
N GLU A 137 -20.27 -22.79 17.12
CA GLU A 137 -20.67 -24.19 17.37
C GLU A 137 -20.11 -24.69 18.71
N HIS A 138 -18.84 -24.41 18.98
CA HIS A 138 -18.22 -24.75 20.25
C HIS A 138 -18.87 -24.05 21.44
N LEU A 139 -19.13 -22.75 21.34
CA LEU A 139 -19.75 -21.97 22.42
C LEU A 139 -21.23 -22.36 22.65
N ALA A 140 -21.97 -22.67 21.59
CA ALA A 140 -23.33 -23.17 21.70
C ALA A 140 -23.38 -24.50 22.47
N ALA A 141 -22.45 -25.43 22.16
CA ALA A 141 -22.33 -26.70 22.87
C ALA A 141 -22.00 -26.53 24.35
N LEU A 142 -21.13 -25.56 24.72
CA LEU A 142 -20.85 -25.25 26.13
C LEU A 142 -22.04 -24.66 26.88
N ALA A 143 -23.02 -24.10 26.15
CA ALA A 143 -24.24 -23.52 26.70
C ALA A 143 -25.44 -24.48 26.64
N ASP A 144 -25.21 -25.77 26.37
CA ASP A 144 -26.24 -26.79 26.15
C ASP A 144 -27.32 -26.33 25.15
N ALA A 145 -26.88 -25.71 24.04
CA ALA A 145 -27.73 -25.18 23.00
C ALA A 145 -27.23 -25.65 21.61
N THR A 146 -28.09 -25.55 20.61
CA THR A 146 -27.72 -25.78 19.21
C THR A 146 -27.63 -24.48 18.44
N LEU A 147 -26.64 -24.39 17.56
CA LEU A 147 -26.45 -23.22 16.70
C LEU A 147 -27.54 -23.21 15.63
N GLY A 148 -28.26 -22.08 15.51
CA GLY A 148 -29.32 -21.87 14.54
C GLY A 148 -28.86 -21.11 13.29
N GLN A 149 -29.75 -20.28 12.76
CA GLN A 149 -29.48 -19.49 11.55
C GLN A 149 -28.69 -18.23 11.86
N VAL A 150 -28.00 -17.70 10.85
CA VAL A 150 -27.36 -16.37 10.90
C VAL A 150 -28.45 -15.30 10.91
N GLU A 151 -28.46 -14.47 11.94
CA GLU A 151 -29.39 -13.36 12.13
C GLU A 151 -28.79 -12.03 11.66
N ALA A 152 -27.47 -11.85 11.85
CA ALA A 152 -26.75 -10.66 11.43
C ALA A 152 -25.27 -10.98 11.15
N MET A 153 -24.68 -10.20 10.24
CA MET A 153 -23.26 -10.25 9.93
C MET A 153 -22.75 -8.84 9.71
N VAL A 154 -21.62 -8.52 10.32
CA VAL A 154 -20.96 -7.22 10.19
C VAL A 154 -19.49 -7.46 9.90
N GLU A 155 -18.98 -6.90 8.80
CA GLU A 155 -17.55 -6.86 8.51
C GLU A 155 -16.91 -5.70 9.29
N SER A 156 -15.94 -6.02 10.14
CA SER A 156 -15.16 -5.03 10.89
C SER A 156 -13.90 -4.75 10.10
N GLY A 157 -13.86 -3.61 9.43
CA GLY A 157 -12.72 -2.99 8.74
C GLY A 157 -11.66 -3.90 8.13
N TRP A 158 -11.33 -3.64 6.90
CA TRP A 158 -10.18 -4.21 6.23
C TRP A 158 -8.90 -3.43 6.57
N SER A 159 -7.80 -4.10 6.85
CA SER A 159 -6.47 -3.50 6.95
C SER A 159 -5.47 -4.37 6.18
N PRO A 160 -4.73 -3.79 5.19
CA PRO A 160 -3.57 -4.48 4.66
C PRO A 160 -2.51 -4.51 5.76
N HIS A 161 -2.11 -5.70 6.18
CA HIS A 161 -0.87 -5.85 6.93
C HIS A 161 0.22 -6.17 5.91
N PRO A 162 1.31 -5.39 5.84
CA PRO A 162 2.52 -5.86 5.21
C PRO A 162 2.87 -7.17 5.93
N GLY A 163 2.76 -8.28 5.21
CA GLY A 163 3.12 -9.56 5.78
C GLY A 163 4.55 -9.49 6.32
N ASP A 164 4.78 -10.05 7.49
CA ASP A 164 6.13 -10.32 7.96
C ASP A 164 6.87 -11.04 6.83
N VAL A 165 7.70 -10.30 6.11
CA VAL A 165 8.69 -10.90 5.20
C VAL A 165 9.59 -11.71 6.12
N ALA A 166 9.33 -13.02 6.20
CA ALA A 166 10.27 -13.94 6.78
C ALA A 166 11.56 -13.77 5.97
N ALA A 167 12.48 -12.99 6.53
CA ALA A 167 13.78 -12.70 5.96
C ALA A 167 14.57 -14.00 5.91
N LEU A 168 14.45 -14.72 4.80
CA LEU A 168 15.46 -15.68 4.39
C LEU A 168 16.57 -14.88 3.73
N ALA A 169 17.51 -14.45 4.59
CA ALA A 169 18.75 -13.84 4.18
C ALA A 169 19.51 -14.76 3.21
N LYS A 170 19.53 -14.36 1.94
CA LYS A 170 20.65 -14.62 1.05
C LYS A 170 20.88 -13.35 0.24
N ALA A 171 22.06 -12.77 0.44
CA ALA A 171 22.46 -11.54 -0.20
C ALA A 171 22.57 -11.72 -1.72
N ASP A 172 21.53 -11.29 -2.39
CA ASP A 172 21.59 -10.80 -3.77
C ASP A 172 20.80 -9.48 -3.76
N VAL A 173 21.43 -8.44 -4.32
CA VAL A 173 20.84 -7.09 -4.37
C VAL A 173 19.75 -7.11 -5.45
N GLY A 174 18.60 -7.63 -5.10
CA GLY A 174 17.41 -7.69 -5.94
C GLY A 174 16.17 -7.56 -5.07
N ILE A 175 15.19 -6.76 -5.48
CA ILE A 175 13.86 -6.70 -4.88
C ILE A 175 13.20 -8.05 -5.16
N GLN A 176 13.04 -8.90 -4.14
CA GLN A 176 12.29 -10.15 -4.27
C GLN A 176 10.85 -9.93 -3.84
N PRO A 177 9.87 -10.27 -4.69
CA PRO A 177 8.46 -10.18 -4.32
C PRO A 177 8.16 -11.15 -3.17
N GLY A 178 7.75 -10.62 -2.02
CA GLY A 178 7.12 -11.39 -0.95
C GLY A 178 5.63 -11.55 -1.21
N ALA A 179 4.94 -12.46 -0.49
CA ALA A 179 3.49 -12.52 -0.53
C ALA A 179 2.89 -11.45 0.40
N THR A 180 1.89 -10.73 -0.08
CA THR A 180 1.10 -9.81 0.75
C THR A 180 -0.01 -10.59 1.45
N THR A 181 -0.10 -10.49 2.79
CA THR A 181 -1.18 -11.11 3.56
C THR A 181 -2.31 -10.11 3.74
N LEU A 182 -3.50 -10.55 3.34
CA LEU A 182 -4.75 -9.81 3.48
C LEU A 182 -5.59 -10.46 4.59
N SER A 183 -6.19 -9.65 5.46
CA SER A 183 -6.98 -10.14 6.57
C SER A 183 -8.41 -9.59 6.53
N ALA A 184 -9.37 -10.39 6.92
CA ALA A 184 -10.77 -10.00 7.12
C ALA A 184 -11.22 -10.39 8.53
N SER A 185 -12.11 -9.60 9.11
CA SER A 185 -12.74 -9.88 10.40
C SER A 185 -14.25 -9.73 10.27
N LEU A 186 -15.00 -10.75 10.71
CA LEU A 186 -16.46 -10.78 10.67
C LEU A 186 -17.00 -10.97 12.09
N ALA A 187 -17.93 -10.13 12.50
CA ALA A 187 -18.78 -10.39 13.65
C ALA A 187 -20.10 -10.99 13.15
N VAL A 188 -20.39 -12.23 13.55
CA VAL A 188 -21.59 -12.95 13.11
C VAL A 188 -22.45 -13.29 14.30
N THR A 189 -23.75 -13.05 14.16
CA THR A 189 -24.77 -13.35 15.17
C THR A 189 -25.66 -14.48 14.67
N TRP A 190 -25.79 -15.53 15.48
CA TRP A 190 -26.66 -16.67 15.23
C TRP A 190 -27.80 -16.73 16.28
N SER A 191 -28.92 -17.30 15.90
CA SER A 191 -29.91 -17.76 16.84
C SER A 191 -29.43 -19.02 17.59
N LEU A 192 -29.93 -19.22 18.83
CA LEU A 192 -29.71 -20.44 19.63
C LEU A 192 -31.02 -21.12 19.87
N ALA A 193 -31.05 -22.43 19.66
CA ALA A 193 -32.19 -23.30 19.96
C ALA A 193 -31.86 -24.22 21.16
#